data_5d78b34609e8e198f92d89d143a32a7a
#
_entry.id   5d78b34609e8e198f92d89d143a32a7a
#
_cell.length_a   1.000
_cell.length_b   1.000
_cell.length_c   1.000
_cell.angle_alpha   90.00
_cell.angle_beta   90.00
_cell.angle_gamma   90.00
#
_symmetry.space_group_name_H-M   'P 1'
#
loop_
_entity.id
_entity.type
_entity.pdbx_description
1 polymer ?
#
loop_
_entity_poly.entity_id
_entity_poly.type
_entity_poly.pdbx_seq_one_letter_code
_entity_poly.pdbx_strand_id
1 'polypeptide(L)'
;TTASWAGEVVSSTTPVLVDFWAEWCGPCRAIAPVLEELSGEMAGKLKIVKVNVDEAPDLAQQYGIRSIPTLLVIKGGQVAGQMVGA
;
A
#
# COMPACT_ATOMS: atom_id res chain seq x y z
N THR A 1 -10.03 1.40 -1.15
CA THR A 1 -10.85 0.43 -1.88
C THR A 1 -10.55 0.48 -3.37
N THR A 2 -10.99 -0.54 -4.09
CA THR A 2 -10.84 -0.57 -5.55
C THR A 2 -11.52 0.64 -6.20
N ALA A 3 -12.67 1.02 -5.71
CA ALA A 3 -13.44 2.14 -6.26
C ALA A 3 -12.72 3.49 -6.09
N SER A 4 -11.94 3.65 -5.03
CA SER A 4 -11.24 4.91 -4.74
C SER A 4 -9.80 4.93 -5.25
N TRP A 5 -9.32 3.83 -5.82
CA TRP A 5 -7.91 3.65 -6.20
C TRP A 5 -7.40 4.74 -7.14
N ALA A 6 -8.14 5.04 -8.19
CA ALA A 6 -7.72 6.05 -9.16
C ALA A 6 -7.51 7.41 -8.51
N GLY A 7 -8.42 7.83 -7.63
CA GLY A 7 -8.34 9.13 -6.96
C GLY A 7 -7.28 9.17 -5.87
N GLU A 8 -7.14 8.10 -5.09
CA GLU A 8 -6.22 8.07 -3.96
C GLU A 8 -4.78 7.80 -4.37
N VAL A 9 -4.57 6.99 -5.39
CA VAL A 9 -3.23 6.51 -5.76
C VAL A 9 -2.79 7.02 -7.11
N VAL A 10 -3.53 6.71 -8.17
CA VAL A 10 -3.10 7.01 -9.54
C VAL A 10 -2.99 8.52 -9.79
N SER A 11 -3.95 9.28 -9.29
CA SER A 11 -3.98 10.74 -9.48
C SER A 11 -3.27 11.51 -8.38
N SER A 12 -2.64 10.83 -7.43
CA SER A 12 -1.95 11.50 -6.33
C SER A 12 -0.76 12.32 -6.84
N THR A 13 -0.64 13.56 -6.34
CA THR A 13 0.50 14.43 -6.65
C THR A 13 1.70 14.16 -5.75
N THR A 14 1.49 13.45 -4.64
CA THR A 14 2.57 13.02 -3.76
C THR A 14 2.83 11.53 -3.97
N PRO A 15 4.06 11.05 -3.65
CA PRO A 15 4.32 9.61 -3.67
C PRO A 15 3.38 8.88 -2.71
N VAL A 16 2.97 7.68 -3.10
CA VAL A 16 2.07 6.85 -2.31
C VAL A 16 2.78 5.54 -1.95
N LEU A 17 2.78 5.21 -0.67
CA LEU A 17 3.23 3.90 -0.19
C LEU A 17 1.98 3.05 -0.02
N VAL A 18 1.87 1.98 -0.80
CA VAL A 18 0.72 1.08 -0.76
C VAL A 18 1.10 -0.18 -0.01
N ASP A 19 0.37 -0.49 1.04
CA ASP A 19 0.55 -1.68 1.86
C ASP A 19 -0.53 -2.71 1.54
N PHE A 20 -0.14 -3.78 0.87
CA PHE A 20 -1.03 -4.92 0.62
C PHE A 20 -0.97 -5.86 1.82
N TRP A 21 -2.10 -6.07 2.47
CA TRP A 21 -2.18 -6.78 3.74
C TRP A 21 -3.44 -7.62 3.86
N ALA A 22 -3.52 -8.43 4.90
CA ALA A 22 -4.73 -9.16 5.28
C ALA A 22 -4.78 -9.32 6.79
N GLU A 23 -5.97 -9.49 7.34
CA GLU A 23 -6.17 -9.64 8.78
C GLU A 23 -5.48 -10.89 9.34
N TRP A 24 -5.45 -11.97 8.57
CA TRP A 24 -4.80 -13.22 8.97
C TRP A 24 -3.28 -13.20 8.88
N CYS A 25 -2.71 -12.15 8.37
CA CYS A 25 -1.27 -12.05 8.13
C CYS A 25 -0.57 -11.46 9.35
N GLY A 26 0.15 -12.29 10.09
CA GLY A 26 0.90 -11.87 11.28
C GLY A 26 1.96 -10.81 10.98
N PRO A 27 2.86 -11.02 9.99
CA PRO A 27 3.85 -10.01 9.63
C PRO A 27 3.23 -8.68 9.19
N CYS A 28 2.08 -8.70 8.52
CA CYS A 28 1.37 -7.47 8.15
C CYS A 28 0.97 -6.66 9.39
N ARG A 29 0.50 -7.36 10.41
CA ARG A 29 0.07 -6.74 11.68
C ARG A 29 1.27 -6.19 12.45
N ALA A 30 2.41 -6.84 12.33
CA ALA A 30 3.63 -6.40 13.01
C ALA A 30 4.16 -5.08 12.46
N ILE A 31 3.99 -4.81 11.18
CA ILE A 31 4.46 -3.56 10.58
C ILE A 31 3.45 -2.41 10.67
N ALA A 32 2.20 -2.70 11.01
CA ALA A 32 1.16 -1.66 11.06
C ALA A 32 1.52 -0.47 11.95
N PRO A 33 2.05 -0.66 13.18
CA PRO A 33 2.45 0.48 14.01
C PRO A 33 3.57 1.31 13.39
N VAL A 34 4.51 0.68 12.68
CA VAL A 34 5.61 1.37 12.01
C VAL A 34 5.07 2.25 10.88
N LEU A 35 4.10 1.74 10.12
CA LEU A 35 3.47 2.51 9.05
C LEU A 35 2.67 3.69 9.59
N GLU A 36 1.99 3.52 10.72
CA GLU A 36 1.28 4.62 11.36
C GLU A 36 2.23 5.72 11.81
N GLU A 37 3.35 5.36 12.41
CA GLU A 37 4.37 6.31 12.82
C GLU A 37 4.94 7.04 11.62
N LEU A 38 5.26 6.31 10.55
CA LEU A 38 5.77 6.90 9.32
C LEU A 38 4.77 7.86 8.69
N SER A 39 3.48 7.51 8.71
CA SER A 39 2.42 8.36 8.20
C SER A 39 2.39 9.72 8.91
N GLY A 40 2.59 9.72 10.23
CA GLY A 40 2.67 10.95 11.00
C GLY A 40 3.91 11.78 10.66
N GLU A 41 5.07 11.13 10.56
CA GLU A 41 6.34 11.81 10.26
C GLU A 41 6.39 12.38 8.86
N MET A 42 5.76 11.71 7.90
CA MET A 42 5.83 12.07 6.48
C MET A 42 4.56 12.76 5.97
N ALA A 43 3.73 13.25 6.88
CA ALA A 43 2.49 13.93 6.51
C ALA A 43 2.77 15.07 5.51
N GLY A 44 2.03 15.08 4.41
CA GLY A 44 2.21 16.05 3.32
C GLY A 44 3.30 15.71 2.32
N LYS A 45 4.17 14.72 2.62
CA LYS A 45 5.28 14.32 1.74
C LYS A 45 5.08 12.92 1.18
N LEU A 46 4.39 12.07 1.90
CA LEU A 46 4.13 10.68 1.52
C LEU A 46 2.72 10.32 1.99
N LYS A 47 1.94 9.75 1.09
CA LYS A 47 0.61 9.25 1.42
C LYS A 47 0.72 7.73 1.61
N ILE A 48 0.11 7.21 2.67
CA ILE A 48 0.07 5.77 2.92
C ILE A 48 -1.34 5.27 2.71
N VAL A 49 -1.49 4.27 1.85
CA VAL A 49 -2.77 3.64 1.53
C VAL A 49 -2.66 2.15 1.82
N LYS A 50 -3.60 1.62 2.58
CA LYS A 50 -3.66 0.20 2.88
C LYS A 50 -4.68 -0.48 2.00
N VAL A 51 -4.31 -1.61 1.41
CA VAL A 51 -5.18 -2.42 0.57
C VAL A 51 -5.29 -3.82 1.15
N ASN A 52 -6.49 -4.18 1.61
CA ASN A 52 -6.76 -5.52 2.09
C ASN A 52 -6.96 -6.42 0.87
N VAL A 53 -6.11 -7.44 0.71
CA VAL A 53 -6.13 -8.31 -0.47
C VAL A 53 -7.39 -9.17 -0.56
N ASP A 54 -8.04 -9.42 0.56
CA ASP A 54 -9.29 -10.17 0.59
C ASP A 54 -10.48 -9.33 0.15
N GLU A 55 -10.42 -8.01 0.40
CA GLU A 55 -11.47 -7.07 -0.02
C GLU A 55 -11.26 -6.54 -1.43
N ALA A 56 -10.01 -6.46 -1.88
CA ALA A 56 -9.66 -5.94 -3.19
C ALA A 56 -8.75 -6.90 -3.96
N PRO A 57 -9.21 -8.12 -4.26
CA PRO A 57 -8.39 -9.11 -4.94
C PRO A 57 -8.00 -8.70 -6.35
N ASP A 58 -8.81 -7.87 -7.00
CA ASP A 58 -8.51 -7.36 -8.33
C ASP A 58 -7.28 -6.46 -8.35
N LEU A 59 -7.12 -5.60 -7.34
CA LEU A 59 -5.92 -4.77 -7.21
C LEU A 59 -4.69 -5.62 -6.95
N ALA A 60 -4.79 -6.60 -6.06
CA ALA A 60 -3.69 -7.52 -5.77
C ALA A 60 -3.26 -8.25 -7.05
N GLN A 61 -4.20 -8.71 -7.84
CA GLN A 61 -3.92 -9.38 -9.11
C GLN A 61 -3.29 -8.42 -10.12
N GLN A 62 -3.80 -7.22 -10.23
CA GLN A 62 -3.30 -6.21 -11.16
C GLN A 62 -1.81 -5.90 -10.93
N TYR A 63 -1.39 -5.85 -9.68
CA TYR A 63 0.00 -5.55 -9.32
C TYR A 63 0.85 -6.79 -9.07
N GLY A 64 0.31 -7.99 -9.36
CA GLY A 64 1.05 -9.23 -9.25
C GLY A 64 1.45 -9.60 -7.83
N ILE A 65 0.62 -9.25 -6.86
CA ILE A 65 0.89 -9.51 -5.45
C ILE A 65 0.73 -11.00 -5.16
N ARG A 66 1.83 -11.67 -4.78
CA ARG A 66 1.84 -13.11 -4.49
C ARG A 66 2.05 -13.43 -3.03
N SER A 67 2.65 -12.53 -2.30
CA SER A 67 2.88 -12.69 -0.86
C SER A 67 2.64 -11.37 -0.17
N ILE A 68 2.29 -11.42 1.11
CA ILE A 68 2.02 -10.25 1.92
C ILE A 68 2.81 -10.33 3.23
N PRO A 69 3.22 -9.19 3.81
CA PRO A 69 2.99 -7.85 3.27
C PRO A 69 3.81 -7.57 2.01
N THR A 70 3.24 -6.81 1.11
CA THR A 70 3.97 -6.22 -0.01
C THR A 70 3.74 -4.72 0.01
N LEU A 71 4.81 -3.96 -0.05
CA LEU A 71 4.78 -2.50 -0.07
C LEU A 71 5.21 -2.01 -1.44
N LEU A 72 4.38 -1.18 -2.06
CA LEU A 72 4.70 -0.54 -3.32
C LEU A 72 4.83 0.96 -3.13
N VAL A 73 5.85 1.55 -3.73
CA VAL A 73 5.94 3.00 -3.82
C VAL A 73 5.45 3.39 -5.21
N ILE A 74 4.41 4.21 -5.26
CA ILE A 74 3.82 4.64 -6.53
C ILE A 74 4.00 6.14 -6.67
N LYS A 75 4.58 6.57 -7.80
CA LYS A 75 4.80 7.97 -8.14
C LYS A 75 4.20 8.22 -9.52
N GLY A 76 3.32 9.23 -9.60
CA GLY A 76 2.69 9.56 -10.87
C GLY A 76 1.93 8.39 -11.49
N GLY A 77 1.31 7.54 -10.66
CA GLY A 77 0.57 6.38 -11.12
C GLY A 77 1.41 5.18 -11.48
N GLN A 78 2.74 5.24 -11.35
CA GLN A 78 3.65 4.16 -11.74
C GLN A 78 4.42 3.63 -10.54
N VAL A 79 4.66 2.32 -10.53
CA VAL A 79 5.43 1.67 -9.48
C VAL A 79 6.89 2.10 -9.58
N ALA A 80 7.38 2.77 -8.54
CA ALA A 80 8.77 3.24 -8.44
C ALA A 80 9.62 2.35 -7.54
N GLY A 81 9.02 1.55 -6.69
CA GLY A 81 9.74 0.64 -5.80
C GLY A 81 8.85 -0.42 -5.21
N GLN A 82 9.45 -1.48 -4.69
CA GLN A 82 8.73 -2.62 -4.14
C GLN A 82 9.53 -3.28 -3.03
N MET A 83 8.84 -3.64 -1.94
CA MET A 83 9.38 -4.48 -0.88
C MET A 83 8.42 -5.62 -0.61
N VAL A 84 8.93 -6.84 -0.51
CA VAL A 84 8.14 -8.04 -0.25
C VAL A 84 8.58 -8.65 1.06
N GLY A 85 7.61 -8.98 1.90
CA GLY A 85 7.87 -9.52 3.23
C GLY A 85 8.15 -8.42 4.25
N ALA A 86 8.36 -8.83 5.47
CA ALA A 86 8.62 -7.90 6.57
C ALA A 86 9.86 -8.29 7.34
#